data_715cebc8db29f0ee8e3fb9e5cdd0519a
#
_entry.id   715cebc8db29f0ee8e3fb9e5cdd0519a
#
_cell.length_a   1.000
_cell.length_b   1.000
_cell.length_c   1.000
_cell.angle_alpha   90.00
_cell.angle_beta   90.00
_cell.angle_gamma   90.00
#
_symmetry.space_group_name_H-M   'P 1'
#
loop_
_entity.id
_entity.type
_entity.pdbx_description
1 polymer ?
#
loop_
_entity_poly.entity_id
_entity_poly.type
_entity_poly.pdbx_seq_one_letter_code
_entity_poly.pdbx_strand_id
1 'polypeptide(L)'
;MITIQKIELPKPGIEQLRAEALQEGFIFIERLWEEWRSGENRFGVPGEMLYGCIDQTELIAIGGLNLDPYVGHSTVGRVRRVYVRPAWRNRGIGEALIHTLIGNARTNFVSLHLRTNNPAAARLYERVGFSCSSVSNTTHVLILDRTADQLVKSR
;
A
#
# COMPACT_ATOMS: atom_id res chain seq x y z
N MET A 1 18.78 11.38 2.83
CA MET A 1 18.16 10.93 1.55
C MET A 1 17.08 9.90 1.86
N ILE A 2 15.93 10.06 1.23
CA ILE A 2 14.82 9.14 1.41
C ILE A 2 14.86 8.09 0.30
N THR A 3 14.77 6.81 0.67
CA THR A 3 14.69 5.71 -0.30
C THR A 3 13.37 4.97 -0.11
N ILE A 4 12.80 4.49 -1.22
CA ILE A 4 11.61 3.65 -1.21
C ILE A 4 12.07 2.25 -1.58
N GLN A 5 11.80 1.28 -0.72
CA GLN A 5 12.27 -0.09 -0.93
C GLN A 5 11.30 -1.11 -0.35
N LYS A 6 11.36 -2.31 -0.89
CA LYS A 6 10.65 -3.45 -0.35
C LYS A 6 11.24 -3.78 1.02
N ILE A 7 10.38 -4.03 2.00
CA ILE A 7 10.82 -4.26 3.37
C ILE A 7 10.21 -5.52 3.98
N GLU A 8 10.86 -5.99 5.02
CA GLU A 8 10.33 -7.01 5.92
C GLU A 8 10.34 -6.44 7.34
N LEU A 9 9.41 -6.88 8.16
CA LEU A 9 9.35 -6.43 9.56
C LEU A 9 10.03 -7.46 10.47
N PRO A 10 10.63 -7.07 11.59
CA PRO A 10 10.77 -5.68 12.05
C PRO A 10 11.79 -4.87 11.26
N LYS A 11 11.61 -3.56 11.26
CA LYS A 11 12.49 -2.59 10.61
C LYS A 11 12.70 -1.42 11.56
N PRO A 12 13.91 -0.84 11.65
CA PRO A 12 14.11 0.34 12.51
C PRO A 12 13.11 1.43 12.22
N GLY A 13 12.52 2.00 13.26
CA GLY A 13 11.48 3.04 13.16
C GLY A 13 10.06 2.51 13.18
N ILE A 14 9.86 1.19 13.08
CA ILE A 14 8.49 0.63 13.07
C ILE A 14 7.76 0.89 14.40
N GLU A 15 8.44 0.83 15.52
CA GLU A 15 7.81 1.04 16.83
C GLU A 15 7.29 2.46 16.96
N GLN A 16 8.08 3.45 16.53
CA GLN A 16 7.66 4.84 16.60
C GLN A 16 6.54 5.13 15.60
N LEU A 17 6.60 4.56 14.41
CA LEU A 17 5.54 4.69 13.42
C LEU A 17 4.23 4.12 13.96
N ARG A 18 4.27 2.94 14.60
CA ARG A 18 3.11 2.33 15.25
C ARG A 18 2.53 3.24 16.33
N ALA A 19 3.38 3.78 17.20
CA ALA A 19 2.96 4.65 18.30
C ALA A 19 2.28 5.92 17.76
N GLU A 20 2.84 6.53 16.74
CA GLU A 20 2.28 7.73 16.12
C GLU A 20 0.94 7.45 15.46
N ALA A 21 0.79 6.31 14.78
CA ALA A 21 -0.47 5.92 14.16
C ALA A 21 -1.56 5.70 15.21
N LEU A 22 -1.24 5.03 16.31
CA LEU A 22 -2.18 4.84 17.42
C LEU A 22 -2.60 6.16 18.04
N GLN A 23 -1.67 7.08 18.21
CA GLN A 23 -1.94 8.40 18.76
C GLN A 23 -2.94 9.19 17.90
N GLU A 24 -2.92 8.95 16.59
CA GLU A 24 -3.87 9.54 15.67
C GLU A 24 -5.20 8.77 15.58
N GLY A 25 -5.33 7.67 16.30
CA GLY A 25 -6.53 6.84 16.29
C GLY A 25 -6.57 5.78 15.20
N PHE A 26 -5.46 5.53 14.52
CA PHE A 26 -5.40 4.51 13.47
C PHE A 26 -4.92 3.17 14.05
N ILE A 27 -5.74 2.15 13.89
CA ILE A 27 -5.42 0.79 14.39
C ILE A 27 -4.84 -0.11 13.30
N PHE A 28 -4.84 0.32 12.03
CA PHE A 28 -4.45 -0.55 10.93
C PHE A 28 -2.95 -0.90 10.91
N ILE A 29 -2.11 -0.07 11.52
CA ILE A 29 -0.68 -0.38 11.63
C ILE A 29 -0.43 -1.43 12.72
N GLU A 30 -1.21 -1.39 13.82
CA GLU A 30 -1.16 -2.46 14.82
C GLU A 30 -1.61 -3.79 14.22
N ARG A 31 -2.64 -3.78 13.36
CA ARG A 31 -3.07 -4.97 12.63
C ARG A 31 -1.96 -5.49 11.71
N LEU A 32 -1.30 -4.60 11.00
CA LEU A 32 -0.16 -4.96 10.16
C LEU A 32 0.90 -5.70 10.98
N TRP A 33 1.28 -5.15 12.12
CA TRP A 33 2.29 -5.73 13.00
C TRP A 33 1.86 -7.11 13.53
N GLU A 34 0.62 -7.21 14.03
CA GLU A 34 0.10 -8.47 14.56
C GLU A 34 0.02 -9.56 13.47
N GLU A 35 -0.45 -9.21 12.29
CA GLU A 35 -0.53 -10.15 11.17
C GLU A 35 0.85 -10.59 10.69
N TRP A 36 1.81 -9.68 10.69
CA TRP A 36 3.19 -10.03 10.36
C TRP A 36 3.78 -10.99 11.39
N ARG A 37 3.64 -10.64 12.65
CA ARG A 37 4.20 -11.40 13.76
C ARG A 37 3.60 -12.82 13.83
N SER A 38 2.31 -12.94 13.63
CA SER A 38 1.61 -14.24 13.67
C SER A 38 1.84 -15.08 12.40
N GLY A 39 2.29 -14.46 11.33
CA GLY A 39 2.42 -15.11 10.03
C GLY A 39 1.15 -15.08 9.20
N GLU A 40 0.08 -14.46 9.69
CA GLU A 40 -1.19 -14.38 8.96
C GLU A 40 -1.05 -13.62 7.64
N ASN A 41 -0.27 -12.52 7.65
CA ASN A 41 -0.02 -11.74 6.44
C ASN A 41 1.39 -11.16 6.48
N ARG A 42 2.27 -11.71 5.68
CA ARG A 42 3.64 -11.19 5.49
C ARG A 42 3.86 -10.71 4.06
N PHE A 43 2.79 -10.45 3.34
CA PHE A 43 2.86 -9.95 1.95
C PHE A 43 3.74 -10.86 1.09
N GLY A 44 3.66 -12.17 1.31
CA GLY A 44 4.55 -13.15 0.70
C GLY A 44 3.93 -13.98 -0.41
N VAL A 45 2.64 -13.85 -0.68
CA VAL A 45 2.00 -14.52 -1.82
C VAL A 45 2.48 -13.83 -3.10
N PRO A 46 2.73 -14.57 -4.20
CA PRO A 46 3.20 -13.94 -5.44
C PRO A 46 2.33 -12.76 -5.86
N GLY A 47 2.96 -11.62 -6.13
CA GLY A 47 2.30 -10.36 -6.45
C GLY A 47 2.11 -9.43 -5.26
N GLU A 48 2.16 -9.95 -4.05
CA GLU A 48 2.07 -9.13 -2.84
C GLU A 48 3.39 -8.48 -2.51
N MET A 49 3.34 -7.34 -1.84
CA MET A 49 4.55 -6.62 -1.45
C MET A 49 4.28 -5.65 -0.31
N LEU A 50 5.29 -5.42 0.52
CA LEU A 50 5.29 -4.36 1.52
C LEU A 50 6.47 -3.45 1.23
N TYR A 51 6.20 -2.15 1.06
CA TYR A 51 7.22 -1.13 0.82
C TYR A 51 7.32 -0.17 1.98
N GLY A 52 8.50 0.34 2.20
CA GLY A 52 8.75 1.38 3.17
C GLY A 52 9.55 2.52 2.57
N CYS A 53 9.34 3.71 3.11
CA CYS A 53 10.21 4.85 2.84
C CYS A 53 11.14 4.99 4.03
N ILE A 54 12.43 5.02 3.75
CA ILE A 54 13.49 5.03 4.76
C ILE A 54 14.27 6.33 4.66
N ASP A 55 14.39 7.03 5.78
CA ASP A 55 15.28 8.17 5.90
C ASP A 55 16.45 7.76 6.78
N GLN A 56 17.66 7.78 6.23
CA GLN A 56 18.82 7.22 6.86
C GLN A 56 18.59 5.74 7.19
N THR A 57 18.26 5.39 8.42
CA THR A 57 18.01 4.02 8.84
C THR A 57 16.58 3.80 9.32
N GLU A 58 15.77 4.87 9.42
CA GLU A 58 14.46 4.79 10.04
C GLU A 58 13.30 4.79 9.04
N LEU A 59 12.31 3.97 9.33
CA LEU A 59 11.08 3.89 8.58
C LEU A 59 10.20 5.12 8.85
N ILE A 60 9.90 5.88 7.79
CA ILE A 60 9.09 7.09 7.89
C ILE A 60 7.72 6.96 7.23
N ALA A 61 7.55 5.95 6.38
CA ALA A 61 6.27 5.66 5.74
C ALA A 61 6.24 4.18 5.34
N ILE A 62 5.04 3.65 5.19
CA ILE A 62 4.83 2.25 4.86
C ILE A 62 3.58 2.12 3.99
N GLY A 63 3.55 1.10 3.15
CA GLY A 63 2.37 0.79 2.35
C GLY A 63 2.50 -0.59 1.72
N GLY A 64 1.38 -1.29 1.64
CA GLY A 64 1.37 -2.66 1.17
C GLY A 64 0.37 -2.93 0.06
N LEU A 65 0.58 -4.07 -0.59
CA LEU A 65 -0.27 -4.58 -1.65
C LEU A 65 -0.49 -6.07 -1.41
N ASN A 66 -1.75 -6.44 -1.20
CA ASN A 66 -2.16 -7.84 -1.08
C ASN A 66 -3.04 -8.23 -2.26
N LEU A 67 -3.20 -9.54 -2.49
CA LEU A 67 -4.33 -10.04 -3.25
C LEU A 67 -5.59 -9.55 -2.55
N ASP A 68 -6.58 -9.08 -3.32
CA ASP A 68 -7.81 -8.58 -2.70
C ASP A 68 -8.57 -9.75 -2.07
N PRO A 69 -8.75 -9.75 -0.75
CA PRO A 69 -9.39 -10.87 -0.05
C PRO A 69 -10.91 -10.91 -0.24
N TYR A 70 -11.49 -9.81 -0.73
CA TYR A 70 -12.95 -9.68 -0.88
C TYR A 70 -13.42 -10.13 -2.26
N VAL A 71 -12.66 -9.82 -3.29
CA VAL A 71 -13.00 -10.19 -4.67
C VAL A 71 -12.71 -11.66 -4.94
N GLY A 72 -11.65 -12.19 -4.33
CA GLY A 72 -11.27 -13.58 -4.52
C GLY A 72 -10.72 -13.91 -5.91
N HIS A 73 -10.23 -12.91 -6.64
CA HIS A 73 -9.67 -13.09 -7.98
C HIS A 73 -8.20 -12.68 -7.98
N SER A 74 -7.34 -13.54 -8.50
CA SER A 74 -5.88 -13.35 -8.43
C SER A 74 -5.35 -12.14 -9.21
N THR A 75 -6.15 -11.55 -10.09
CA THR A 75 -5.75 -10.36 -10.87
C THR A 75 -6.17 -9.04 -10.23
N VAL A 76 -6.80 -9.09 -9.05
CA VAL A 76 -7.18 -7.89 -8.32
C VAL A 76 -6.32 -7.77 -7.07
N GLY A 77 -5.58 -6.67 -6.98
CA GLY A 77 -4.78 -6.35 -5.81
C GLY A 77 -5.49 -5.34 -4.93
N ARG A 78 -5.05 -5.24 -3.69
CA ARG A 78 -5.59 -4.28 -2.73
C ARG A 78 -4.48 -3.50 -2.06
N VAL A 79 -4.54 -2.17 -2.21
CA VAL A 79 -3.62 -1.27 -1.50
C VAL A 79 -4.07 -1.19 -0.05
N ARG A 80 -3.16 -1.44 0.86
CA ARG A 80 -3.46 -1.51 2.30
C ARG A 80 -2.32 -0.95 3.13
N ARG A 81 -2.65 -0.54 4.35
CA ARG A 81 -1.67 -0.20 5.38
C ARG A 81 -0.76 0.96 5.00
N VAL A 82 -1.30 1.93 4.27
CA VAL A 82 -0.53 3.11 3.86
C VAL A 82 -0.53 4.12 4.99
N TYR A 83 0.65 4.51 5.42
CA TYR A 83 0.81 5.49 6.49
C TYR A 83 2.11 6.26 6.32
N VAL A 84 2.03 7.59 6.43
CA VAL A 84 3.18 8.48 6.45
C VAL A 84 3.24 9.12 7.83
N ARG A 85 4.38 9.06 8.50
CA ARG A 85 4.54 9.69 9.81
C ARG A 85 4.26 11.18 9.72
N PRO A 86 3.57 11.78 10.73
CA PRO A 86 3.13 13.18 10.66
C PRO A 86 4.21 14.18 10.30
N ALA A 87 5.41 14.04 10.86
CA ALA A 87 6.52 14.97 10.59
C ALA A 87 6.99 14.95 9.13
N TRP A 88 6.60 13.92 8.36
CA TRP A 88 7.06 13.72 6.99
C TRP A 88 5.97 13.96 5.95
N ARG A 89 4.80 14.43 6.38
CA ARG A 89 3.66 14.69 5.50
C ARG A 89 3.87 15.97 4.68
N ASN A 90 3.11 16.07 3.58
CA ASN A 90 3.11 17.22 2.66
C ASN A 90 4.47 17.42 1.98
N ARG A 91 5.20 16.32 1.76
CA ARG A 91 6.49 16.31 1.07
C ARG A 91 6.48 15.38 -0.15
N GLY A 92 5.31 14.90 -0.56
CA GLY A 92 5.17 14.00 -1.70
C GLY A 92 5.56 12.54 -1.44
N ILE A 93 5.85 12.19 -0.19
CA ILE A 93 6.30 10.83 0.16
C ILE A 93 5.20 9.80 -0.07
N GLY A 94 3.98 10.08 0.40
CA GLY A 94 2.84 9.18 0.20
C GLY A 94 2.55 8.93 -1.28
N GLU A 95 2.57 10.00 -2.07
CA GLU A 95 2.35 9.89 -3.52
C GLU A 95 3.44 9.06 -4.19
N ALA A 96 4.71 9.29 -3.86
CA ALA A 96 5.82 8.53 -4.40
C ALA A 96 5.71 7.04 -4.04
N LEU A 97 5.31 6.75 -2.80
CA LEU A 97 5.10 5.38 -2.33
C LEU A 97 3.99 4.69 -3.12
N ILE A 98 2.86 5.36 -3.30
CA ILE A 98 1.74 4.82 -4.07
C ILE A 98 2.13 4.59 -5.53
N HIS A 99 2.84 5.51 -6.15
CA HIS A 99 3.34 5.32 -7.53
C HIS A 99 4.25 4.10 -7.63
N THR A 100 5.08 3.86 -6.63
CA THR A 100 5.95 2.68 -6.60
C THR A 100 5.12 1.40 -6.52
N LEU A 101 4.10 1.37 -5.65
CA LEU A 101 3.21 0.22 -5.54
C LEU A 101 2.47 -0.03 -6.86
N ILE A 102 1.93 1.01 -7.47
CA ILE A 102 1.21 0.91 -8.75
C ILE A 102 2.13 0.36 -9.84
N GLY A 103 3.34 0.91 -9.94
CA GLY A 103 4.31 0.48 -10.95
C GLY A 103 4.65 -1.00 -10.86
N ASN A 104 4.85 -1.50 -9.64
CA ASN A 104 5.15 -2.91 -9.41
C ASN A 104 3.91 -3.80 -9.55
N ALA A 105 2.72 -3.27 -9.28
CA ALA A 105 1.47 -4.02 -9.37
C ALA A 105 1.13 -4.43 -10.80
N ARG A 106 1.58 -3.67 -11.79
CA ARG A 106 1.24 -3.91 -13.20
C ARG A 106 1.64 -5.28 -13.72
N THR A 107 2.64 -5.90 -13.11
CA THR A 107 3.11 -7.22 -13.53
C THR A 107 2.08 -8.32 -13.21
N ASN A 108 1.35 -8.18 -12.11
CA ASN A 108 0.50 -9.24 -11.60
C ASN A 108 -1.00 -8.91 -11.56
N PHE A 109 -1.36 -7.64 -11.61
CA PHE A 109 -2.75 -7.22 -11.41
C PHE A 109 -3.28 -6.43 -12.59
N VAL A 110 -4.58 -6.57 -12.85
CA VAL A 110 -5.32 -5.74 -13.83
C VAL A 110 -6.00 -4.57 -13.15
N SER A 111 -6.28 -4.68 -11.86
CA SER A 111 -6.87 -3.57 -11.10
C SER A 111 -6.43 -3.60 -9.66
N LEU A 112 -6.47 -2.44 -9.03
CA LEU A 112 -6.22 -2.26 -7.60
C LEU A 112 -7.46 -1.68 -6.95
N HIS A 113 -7.83 -2.26 -5.82
CA HIS A 113 -8.92 -1.79 -4.98
C HIS A 113 -8.33 -1.23 -3.69
N LEU A 114 -9.07 -0.33 -3.06
CA LEU A 114 -8.76 0.12 -1.71
C LEU A 114 -10.01 0.62 -1.03
N ARG A 115 -9.94 0.74 0.29
CA ARG A 115 -10.98 1.34 1.09
C ARG A 115 -10.35 2.38 2.02
N THR A 116 -10.89 3.59 2.00
CA THR A 116 -10.50 4.63 2.93
C THR A 116 -11.72 5.44 3.36
N ASN A 117 -11.73 5.86 4.61
CA ASN A 117 -12.70 6.83 5.12
C ASN A 117 -12.01 8.15 5.51
N ASN A 118 -10.73 8.29 5.16
CA ASN A 118 -9.96 9.49 5.43
C ASN A 118 -9.98 10.40 4.20
N PRO A 119 -10.55 11.62 4.30
CA PRO A 119 -10.64 12.52 3.13
C PRO A 119 -9.29 12.90 2.52
N ALA A 120 -8.26 13.07 3.34
CA ALA A 120 -6.93 13.42 2.84
C ALA A 120 -6.33 12.26 2.04
N ALA A 121 -6.51 11.03 2.53
CA ALA A 121 -6.06 9.83 1.81
C ALA A 121 -6.84 9.68 0.49
N ALA A 122 -8.15 9.87 0.52
CA ALA A 122 -8.98 9.80 -0.68
C ALA A 122 -8.48 10.78 -1.75
N ARG A 123 -8.16 12.01 -1.37
CA ARG A 123 -7.62 12.99 -2.32
C ARG A 123 -6.29 12.56 -2.92
N LEU A 124 -5.42 11.95 -2.11
CA LEU A 124 -4.16 11.42 -2.60
C LEU A 124 -4.39 10.33 -3.65
N TYR A 125 -5.26 9.36 -3.34
CA TYR A 125 -5.55 8.27 -4.27
C TYR A 125 -6.18 8.78 -5.57
N GLU A 126 -7.08 9.75 -5.48
CA GLU A 126 -7.71 10.34 -6.67
C GLU A 126 -6.68 11.09 -7.53
N ARG A 127 -5.73 11.77 -6.90
CA ARG A 127 -4.65 12.45 -7.66
C ARG A 127 -3.79 11.47 -8.44
N VAL A 128 -3.57 10.28 -7.92
CA VAL A 128 -2.75 9.28 -8.63
C VAL A 128 -3.55 8.40 -9.59
N GLY A 129 -4.86 8.67 -9.73
CA GLY A 129 -5.67 8.06 -10.78
C GLY A 129 -6.77 7.13 -10.32
N PHE A 130 -6.94 6.89 -9.03
CA PHE A 130 -8.05 6.07 -8.53
C PHE A 130 -9.37 6.81 -8.70
N SER A 131 -10.42 6.06 -9.03
CA SER A 131 -11.78 6.58 -9.14
C SER A 131 -12.65 6.01 -8.02
N CYS A 132 -13.62 6.80 -7.58
CA CYS A 132 -14.61 6.33 -6.59
C CYS A 132 -15.36 5.12 -7.13
N SER A 133 -15.68 4.18 -6.26
CA SER A 133 -16.35 2.93 -6.63
C SER A 133 -17.33 2.53 -5.54
N SER A 134 -18.41 1.87 -5.94
CA SER A 134 -19.39 1.30 -5.01
C SER A 134 -19.25 -0.23 -4.88
N VAL A 135 -18.16 -0.80 -5.38
CA VAL A 135 -17.87 -2.22 -5.18
C VAL A 135 -17.80 -2.51 -3.68
N SER A 136 -18.33 -3.65 -3.27
CA SER A 136 -18.37 -4.05 -1.86
C SER A 136 -17.00 -3.99 -1.20
N ASN A 137 -16.94 -3.45 0.02
CA ASN A 137 -15.71 -3.28 0.82
C ASN A 137 -14.66 -2.39 0.16
N THR A 138 -15.06 -1.53 -0.79
CA THR A 138 -14.13 -0.75 -1.62
C THR A 138 -14.68 0.66 -1.77
N THR A 139 -13.80 1.65 -1.71
CA THR A 139 -14.18 3.05 -1.99
C THR A 139 -13.57 3.56 -3.28
N HIS A 140 -12.43 3.00 -3.70
CA HIS A 140 -11.69 3.45 -4.88
C HIS A 140 -11.12 2.27 -5.65
N VAL A 141 -11.08 2.42 -6.98
CA VAL A 141 -10.53 1.42 -7.90
C VAL A 141 -9.62 2.10 -8.91
N LEU A 142 -8.51 1.46 -9.23
CA LEU A 142 -7.63 1.87 -10.32
C LEU A 142 -7.51 0.70 -11.30
N ILE A 143 -7.83 0.96 -12.56
CA ILE A 143 -7.60 0.00 -13.65
C ILE A 143 -6.16 0.22 -14.14
N LEU A 144 -5.37 -0.84 -14.17
CA LEU A 144 -3.96 -0.76 -14.54
C LEU A 144 -3.78 -0.90 -16.05
N ASP A 145 -3.03 0.04 -16.63
CA ASP A 145 -2.61 -0.07 -18.02
C ASP A 145 -1.46 -1.07 -18.13
N ARG A 146 -1.51 -1.90 -19.15
CA ARG A 146 -0.45 -2.86 -19.43
C ARG A 146 0.28 -2.50 -20.70
N THR A 147 1.59 -2.73 -20.72
CA THR A 147 2.37 -2.62 -21.96
C THR A 147 2.02 -3.75 -22.92
N ALA A 148 2.35 -3.58 -24.21
CA ALA A 148 2.12 -4.62 -25.20
C ALA A 148 2.79 -5.95 -24.82
N ASP A 149 4.01 -5.88 -24.27
CA ASP A 149 4.74 -7.08 -23.83
C ASP A 149 4.03 -7.79 -22.68
N GLN A 150 3.51 -7.04 -21.73
CA GLN A 150 2.74 -7.60 -20.61
C GLN A 150 1.45 -8.26 -21.09
N LEU A 151 0.78 -7.66 -22.05
CA LEU A 151 -0.43 -8.23 -22.64
C LEU A 151 -0.13 -9.56 -23.36
N VAL A 152 0.96 -9.63 -24.09
CA VAL A 152 1.39 -10.86 -24.75
C VAL A 152 1.69 -11.95 -23.74
N LYS A 153 2.41 -11.62 -22.64
CA LYS A 153 2.74 -12.58 -21.59
C LYS A 153 1.52 -13.06 -20.80
N SER A 154 0.46 -12.27 -20.74
CA SER A 154 -0.75 -12.62 -20.00
C SER A 154 -1.70 -13.52 -20.78
N ARG A 155 -1.40 -13.80 -22.04
CA ARG A 155 -2.14 -14.72 -22.90
C ARG A 155 -1.58 -16.13 -22.78
#